data_aa111be423cfcce6017340906c01982d
#
_entry.id   aa111be423cfcce6017340906c01982d
#
_cell.length_a   1.000
_cell.length_b   1.000
_cell.length_c   1.000
_cell.angle_alpha   90.00
_cell.angle_beta   90.00
_cell.angle_gamma   90.00
#
_symmetry.space_group_name_H-M   'P 1'
#
loop_
_entity.id
_entity.type
_entity.pdbx_description
1 polymer ?
#
loop_
_entity_poly.entity_id
_entity_poly.type
_entity_poly.pdbx_seq_one_letter_code
_entity_poly.pdbx_strand_id
1 'polypeptide(L)'
;MRIEKYERNKIMKQTQKEWARYIQDEIKKNDSYDNYKHVFIEYKDYLEKCLLKNPRDVEKVCQLAIAYFTVYQDGKTSVNVLEEFLKKYSKDLNDDEKAIIYQDLADLYEKDAYDDKKCKYYLTKLIEMGKQSAVIWEVLGEYYLKRKKYKKALECFQEMEKFSDEKEIEDDYNYGITLFYCGYFEKAKEMLLRCYEKEPESAGILYALALCLHYTNDKKLAEPILDKLLEKVSLEKYYYDEQILFEELIDLYYLFEEYDRCVLVFEKEIDELDWEERFYYNMGFSFYFYSLKKLGNFKKAENKLSELIQKHNKYIEKIKIGEIYDKKYWSEEEIGEFIEEEKNEIKKVLEIYKKIMNSNYKPQNTRINLEKMYKTCYLVDCPMHQKLD
;
A
#
# COMPACT_ATOMS: atom_id res chain seq x y z
N MET A 1 7.77 38.66 26.10
CA MET A 1 8.89 37.84 25.57
C MET A 1 8.45 36.66 24.68
N ARG A 2 7.51 35.77 25.05
CA ARG A 2 7.01 34.70 24.14
C ARG A 2 6.16 35.24 23.00
N ILE A 3 5.31 36.21 23.24
CA ILE A 3 4.42 36.81 22.23
C ILE A 3 5.22 37.64 21.22
N GLU A 4 6.22 38.44 21.66
CA GLU A 4 7.08 39.19 20.74
C GLU A 4 7.99 38.31 19.87
N LYS A 5 8.40 37.13 20.35
CA LYS A 5 9.18 36.16 19.54
C LYS A 5 8.28 35.46 18.51
N TYR A 6 7.01 35.26 18.84
CA TYR A 6 6.00 34.70 17.93
C TYR A 6 5.65 35.71 16.81
N GLU A 7 5.47 36.97 17.16
CA GLU A 7 5.21 38.03 16.15
C GLU A 7 6.44 38.35 15.29
N ARG A 8 7.68 38.32 15.83
CA ARG A 8 8.91 38.50 15.06
C ARG A 8 9.10 37.37 14.04
N ASN A 9 8.81 36.11 14.40
CA ASN A 9 8.89 34.99 13.43
C ASN A 9 7.82 35.08 12.35
N LYS A 10 6.67 35.68 12.62
CA LYS A 10 5.59 35.90 11.64
C LYS A 10 5.93 36.91 10.55
N ILE A 11 6.86 37.84 10.84
CA ILE A 11 7.28 38.90 9.91
C ILE A 11 8.41 38.44 8.97
N MET A 12 9.15 37.36 9.28
CA MET A 12 10.40 37.00 8.59
C MET A 12 10.29 35.92 7.49
N LYS A 13 9.13 35.26 7.32
CA LYS A 13 8.98 34.24 6.29
C LYS A 13 8.41 34.85 5.02
N GLN A 14 9.29 35.28 4.11
CA GLN A 14 8.90 35.93 2.85
C GLN A 14 9.13 35.05 1.62
N THR A 15 9.98 34.04 1.72
CA THR A 15 10.33 33.15 0.60
C THR A 15 9.77 31.74 0.81
N GLN A 16 9.59 31.03 -0.31
CA GLN A 16 9.19 29.63 -0.31
C GLN A 16 10.18 28.74 0.47
N LYS A 17 11.48 28.94 0.28
CA LYS A 17 12.52 28.17 1.01
C LYS A 17 12.44 28.37 2.53
N GLU A 18 12.14 29.58 3.00
CA GLU A 18 11.96 29.84 4.43
C GLU A 18 10.71 29.14 4.99
N TRP A 19 9.63 29.10 4.22
CA TRP A 19 8.43 28.35 4.58
C TRP A 19 8.69 26.85 4.58
N ALA A 20 9.31 26.31 3.53
CA ALA A 20 9.65 24.89 3.45
C ALA A 20 10.54 24.46 4.62
N ARG A 21 11.59 25.25 4.94
CA ARG A 21 12.44 24.97 6.10
C ARG A 21 11.65 24.98 7.43
N TYR A 22 10.82 25.96 7.62
CA TYR A 22 9.99 26.03 8.83
C TYR A 22 9.02 24.85 8.95
N ILE A 23 8.35 24.49 7.88
CA ILE A 23 7.44 23.34 7.82
C ILE A 23 8.20 22.04 8.15
N GLN A 24 9.34 21.80 7.50
CA GLN A 24 10.15 20.61 7.75
C GLN A 24 10.71 20.54 9.17
N ASP A 25 11.13 21.68 9.73
CA ASP A 25 11.61 21.77 11.10
C ASP A 25 10.49 21.46 12.11
N GLU A 26 9.26 21.90 11.86
CA GLU A 26 8.13 21.63 12.75
C GLU A 26 7.65 20.18 12.62
N ILE A 27 7.66 19.59 11.41
CA ILE A 27 7.38 18.16 11.22
C ILE A 27 8.39 17.31 11.99
N LYS A 28 9.69 17.60 11.89
CA LYS A 28 10.74 16.85 12.62
C LYS A 28 10.64 16.94 14.15
N LYS A 29 10.04 17.99 14.68
CA LYS A 29 9.89 18.19 16.12
C LYS A 29 8.64 17.53 16.71
N ASN A 30 7.71 17.11 15.88
CA ASN A 30 6.39 16.70 16.28
C ASN A 30 6.01 15.36 15.62
N ASP A 31 5.73 14.35 16.42
CA ASP A 31 5.38 13.00 15.94
C ASP A 31 3.91 12.88 15.47
N SER A 32 3.09 13.92 15.66
CA SER A 32 1.66 13.91 15.32
C SER A 32 1.29 15.10 14.45
N TYR A 33 0.48 14.81 13.41
CA TYR A 33 -0.08 15.82 12.50
C TYR A 33 -0.76 16.99 13.24
N ASP A 34 -1.54 16.72 14.26
CA ASP A 34 -2.26 17.74 15.01
C ASP A 34 -1.32 18.77 15.65
N ASN A 35 -0.09 18.37 15.96
CA ASN A 35 0.91 19.23 16.58
C ASN A 35 1.52 20.25 15.61
N TYR A 36 1.59 19.95 14.30
CA TYR A 36 2.16 20.87 13.29
C TYR A 36 1.14 21.42 12.28
N LYS A 37 -0.12 21.01 12.35
CA LYS A 37 -1.21 21.51 11.48
C LYS A 37 -1.31 23.03 11.44
N HIS A 38 -1.05 23.71 12.57
CA HIS A 38 -1.09 25.17 12.66
C HIS A 38 -0.13 25.86 11.69
N VAL A 39 1.02 25.24 11.39
CA VAL A 39 2.01 25.78 10.46
C VAL A 39 1.45 25.84 9.03
N PHE A 40 0.70 24.83 8.62
CA PHE A 40 0.05 24.80 7.32
C PHE A 40 -1.11 25.79 7.23
N ILE A 41 -1.83 26.05 8.33
CA ILE A 41 -2.85 27.12 8.38
C ILE A 41 -2.19 28.49 8.18
N GLU A 42 -1.07 28.77 8.86
CA GLU A 42 -0.31 30.00 8.67
C GLU A 42 0.22 30.14 7.24
N TYR A 43 0.72 29.05 6.67
CA TYR A 43 1.23 29.03 5.31
C TYR A 43 0.11 29.27 4.29
N LYS A 44 -1.03 28.62 4.44
CA LYS A 44 -2.23 28.84 3.62
C LYS A 44 -2.64 30.31 3.66
N ASP A 45 -2.77 30.92 4.84
CA ASP A 45 -3.14 32.33 5.01
C ASP A 45 -2.13 33.29 4.36
N TYR A 46 -0.84 32.94 4.38
CA TYR A 46 0.20 33.68 3.67
C TYR A 46 0.02 33.61 2.16
N LEU A 47 -0.22 32.41 1.59
CA LEU A 47 -0.39 32.18 0.17
C LEU A 47 -1.64 32.89 -0.37
N GLU A 48 -2.77 32.85 0.36
CA GLU A 48 -3.98 33.59 0.01
C GLU A 48 -3.71 35.10 -0.09
N LYS A 49 -2.96 35.67 0.86
CA LYS A 49 -2.56 37.08 0.81
C LYS A 49 -1.63 37.39 -0.38
N CYS A 50 -0.76 36.47 -0.76
CA CYS A 50 0.09 36.61 -1.96
C CYS A 50 -0.76 36.64 -3.23
N LEU A 51 -1.73 35.72 -3.35
CA LEU A 51 -2.62 35.61 -4.51
C LEU A 51 -3.60 36.78 -4.62
N LEU A 52 -3.98 37.43 -3.51
CA LEU A 52 -4.72 38.68 -3.57
C LEU A 52 -3.91 39.83 -4.24
N LYS A 53 -2.59 39.83 -4.12
CA LYS A 53 -1.69 40.81 -4.75
C LYS A 53 -1.32 40.44 -6.18
N ASN A 54 -1.06 39.15 -6.42
CA ASN A 54 -0.74 38.59 -7.73
C ASN A 54 -1.61 37.37 -8.01
N PRO A 55 -2.85 37.54 -8.53
CA PRO A 55 -3.80 36.46 -8.74
C PRO A 55 -3.41 35.42 -9.81
N ARG A 56 -2.33 35.66 -10.57
CA ARG A 56 -1.87 34.76 -11.65
C ARG A 56 -0.59 34.00 -11.30
N ASP A 57 -0.20 34.02 -10.05
CA ASP A 57 1.00 33.36 -9.56
C ASP A 57 0.78 31.84 -9.50
N VAL A 58 1.28 31.12 -10.52
CA VAL A 58 1.13 29.67 -10.68
C VAL A 58 1.79 28.93 -9.52
N GLU A 59 2.98 29.34 -9.12
CA GLU A 59 3.69 28.72 -7.99
C GLU A 59 2.88 28.82 -6.70
N LYS A 60 2.34 30.00 -6.42
CA LYS A 60 1.55 30.23 -5.20
C LYS A 60 0.21 29.49 -5.20
N VAL A 61 -0.46 29.34 -6.35
CA VAL A 61 -1.70 28.58 -6.41
C VAL A 61 -1.47 27.08 -6.26
N CYS A 62 -0.38 26.52 -6.81
CA CYS A 62 0.01 25.12 -6.60
C CYS A 62 0.32 24.88 -5.11
N GLN A 63 1.11 25.75 -4.50
CA GLN A 63 1.41 25.68 -3.08
C GLN A 63 0.17 25.83 -2.19
N LEU A 64 -0.78 26.67 -2.60
CA LEU A 64 -2.06 26.83 -1.91
C LEU A 64 -2.90 25.54 -1.97
N ALA A 65 -2.93 24.86 -3.12
CA ALA A 65 -3.60 23.59 -3.25
C ALA A 65 -3.00 22.52 -2.32
N ILE A 66 -1.65 22.46 -2.21
CA ILE A 66 -0.95 21.57 -1.28
C ILE A 66 -1.29 21.92 0.18
N ALA A 67 -1.29 23.20 0.54
CA ALA A 67 -1.64 23.66 1.88
C ALA A 67 -3.10 23.32 2.24
N TYR A 68 -4.04 23.46 1.31
CA TYR A 68 -5.43 23.06 1.49
C TYR A 68 -5.55 21.55 1.72
N PHE A 69 -4.85 20.73 0.92
CA PHE A 69 -4.82 19.30 1.11
C PHE A 69 -4.35 18.94 2.52
N THR A 70 -3.21 19.50 2.94
CA THR A 70 -2.63 19.19 4.25
C THR A 70 -3.53 19.66 5.40
N VAL A 71 -4.14 20.85 5.32
CA VAL A 71 -5.00 21.39 6.39
C VAL A 71 -6.29 20.61 6.55
N TYR A 72 -6.95 20.27 5.45
CA TYR A 72 -8.30 19.69 5.47
C TYR A 72 -8.30 18.18 5.23
N GLN A 73 -7.17 17.60 4.82
CA GLN A 73 -7.05 16.19 4.41
C GLN A 73 -8.12 15.81 3.38
N ASP A 74 -8.42 16.74 2.46
CA ASP A 74 -9.45 16.62 1.44
C ASP A 74 -8.91 17.03 0.07
N GLY A 75 -8.60 16.02 -0.74
CA GLY A 75 -8.11 16.21 -2.11
C GLY A 75 -9.07 16.95 -3.02
N LYS A 76 -10.38 16.91 -2.74
CA LYS A 76 -11.41 17.62 -3.50
C LYS A 76 -11.24 19.13 -3.45
N THR A 77 -10.99 19.67 -2.26
CA THR A 77 -10.75 21.10 -2.08
C THR A 77 -9.49 21.54 -2.83
N SER A 78 -8.43 20.75 -2.76
CA SER A 78 -7.15 21.03 -3.42
C SER A 78 -7.28 21.05 -4.95
N VAL A 79 -7.90 20.04 -5.54
CA VAL A 79 -8.09 20.02 -7.02
C VAL A 79 -9.00 21.14 -7.49
N ASN A 80 -10.03 21.52 -6.72
CA ASN A 80 -10.90 22.64 -7.06
C ASN A 80 -10.15 23.97 -7.15
N VAL A 81 -9.20 24.22 -6.26
CA VAL A 81 -8.35 25.43 -6.32
C VAL A 81 -7.60 25.51 -7.65
N LEU A 82 -7.00 24.42 -8.11
CA LEU A 82 -6.23 24.39 -9.36
C LEU A 82 -7.16 24.42 -10.60
N GLU A 83 -8.27 23.69 -10.58
CA GLU A 83 -9.22 23.69 -11.70
C GLU A 83 -9.91 25.06 -11.89
N GLU A 84 -10.27 25.74 -10.80
CA GLU A 84 -10.82 27.10 -10.87
C GLU A 84 -9.80 28.11 -11.38
N PHE A 85 -8.54 27.97 -10.97
CA PHE A 85 -7.46 28.78 -11.50
C PHE A 85 -7.27 28.56 -13.00
N LEU A 86 -7.22 27.32 -13.46
CA LEU A 86 -7.14 27.00 -14.90
C LEU A 86 -8.33 27.55 -15.67
N LYS A 87 -9.55 27.36 -15.16
CA LYS A 87 -10.77 27.90 -15.79
C LYS A 87 -10.69 29.40 -15.99
N LYS A 88 -10.10 30.13 -15.04
CA LYS A 88 -10.01 31.59 -15.07
C LYS A 88 -8.86 32.09 -15.93
N TYR A 89 -7.68 31.44 -15.89
CA TYR A 89 -6.46 31.98 -16.44
C TYR A 89 -5.83 31.17 -17.58
N SER A 90 -6.38 30.03 -17.99
CA SER A 90 -5.75 29.11 -18.95
C SER A 90 -5.34 29.74 -20.29
N LYS A 91 -6.03 30.81 -20.71
CA LYS A 91 -5.70 31.53 -21.96
C LYS A 91 -4.45 32.39 -21.83
N ASP A 92 -4.10 32.77 -20.61
CA ASP A 92 -2.99 33.66 -20.29
C ASP A 92 -1.73 32.91 -19.84
N LEU A 93 -1.86 31.60 -19.57
CA LEU A 93 -0.76 30.74 -19.13
C LEU A 93 0.02 30.19 -20.34
N ASN A 94 1.35 30.19 -20.22
CA ASN A 94 2.21 29.47 -21.16
C ASN A 94 2.18 27.94 -20.88
N ASP A 95 2.86 27.16 -21.74
CA ASP A 95 2.82 25.71 -21.65
C ASP A 95 3.60 25.16 -20.44
N ASP A 96 4.65 25.84 -19.96
CA ASP A 96 5.38 25.44 -18.75
C ASP A 96 4.51 25.65 -17.50
N GLU A 97 3.83 26.78 -17.40
CA GLU A 97 2.90 27.08 -16.31
C GLU A 97 1.75 26.08 -16.24
N LYS A 98 1.17 25.71 -17.41
CA LYS A 98 0.13 24.67 -17.48
C LYS A 98 0.67 23.31 -17.06
N ALA A 99 1.90 22.97 -17.46
CA ALA A 99 2.50 21.69 -17.16
C ALA A 99 2.66 21.48 -15.64
N ILE A 100 3.09 22.48 -14.89
CA ILE A 100 3.19 22.44 -13.43
C ILE A 100 1.82 22.12 -12.83
N ILE A 101 0.79 22.86 -13.22
CA ILE A 101 -0.59 22.67 -12.70
C ILE A 101 -1.13 21.28 -13.08
N TYR A 102 -0.88 20.81 -14.29
CA TYR A 102 -1.36 19.50 -14.75
C TYR A 102 -0.66 18.36 -14.00
N GLN A 103 0.62 18.51 -13.65
CA GLN A 103 1.35 17.53 -12.85
C GLN A 103 0.76 17.44 -11.44
N ASP A 104 0.55 18.57 -10.76
CA ASP A 104 -0.06 18.61 -9.43
C ASP A 104 -1.50 18.06 -9.44
N LEU A 105 -2.29 18.40 -10.47
CA LEU A 105 -3.63 17.84 -10.64
C LEU A 105 -3.60 16.32 -10.86
N ALA A 106 -2.65 15.82 -11.64
CA ALA A 106 -2.52 14.38 -11.88
C ALA A 106 -2.23 13.63 -10.57
N ASP A 107 -1.29 14.12 -9.76
CA ASP A 107 -0.94 13.53 -8.46
C ASP A 107 -2.13 13.59 -7.48
N LEU A 108 -2.76 14.74 -7.32
CA LEU A 108 -3.91 14.92 -6.43
C LEU A 108 -5.12 14.05 -6.84
N TYR A 109 -5.36 13.86 -8.14
CA TYR A 109 -6.43 12.98 -8.60
C TYR A 109 -6.09 11.49 -8.45
N GLU A 110 -4.83 11.11 -8.55
CA GLU A 110 -4.41 9.72 -8.34
C GLU A 110 -4.55 9.32 -6.89
N LYS A 111 -4.06 10.16 -5.97
CA LYS A 111 -3.93 9.82 -4.56
C LYS A 111 -5.17 10.15 -3.74
N ASP A 112 -5.73 11.34 -3.93
CA ASP A 112 -6.61 11.92 -2.94
C ASP A 112 -8.01 12.24 -3.44
N ALA A 113 -8.17 12.67 -4.69
CA ALA A 113 -9.49 12.97 -5.26
C ALA A 113 -10.13 11.75 -5.92
N TYR A 114 -9.40 10.65 -6.07
CA TYR A 114 -9.87 9.35 -6.60
C TYR A 114 -10.60 9.44 -7.95
N ASP A 115 -10.23 10.39 -8.83
CA ASP A 115 -10.78 10.48 -10.17
C ASP A 115 -9.77 10.04 -11.23
N ASP A 116 -9.75 8.75 -11.46
CA ASP A 116 -8.87 8.07 -12.40
C ASP A 116 -8.92 8.63 -13.83
N LYS A 117 -10.07 9.13 -14.26
CA LYS A 117 -10.22 9.67 -15.62
C LYS A 117 -9.51 11.01 -15.73
N LYS A 118 -9.63 11.84 -14.71
CA LYS A 118 -8.97 13.14 -14.65
C LYS A 118 -7.46 13.00 -14.45
N CYS A 119 -6.99 12.11 -13.57
CA CYS A 119 -5.57 11.80 -13.46
C CYS A 119 -4.98 11.46 -14.83
N LYS A 120 -5.53 10.45 -15.51
CA LYS A 120 -5.07 10.06 -16.85
C LYS A 120 -5.19 11.20 -17.87
N TYR A 121 -6.25 12.02 -17.80
CA TYR A 121 -6.44 13.16 -18.70
C TYR A 121 -5.25 14.14 -18.60
N TYR A 122 -4.88 14.55 -17.39
CA TYR A 122 -3.79 15.50 -17.19
C TYR A 122 -2.42 14.91 -17.57
N LEU A 123 -2.13 13.65 -17.23
CA LEU A 123 -0.91 12.97 -17.65
C LEU A 123 -0.82 12.89 -19.19
N THR A 124 -1.93 12.56 -19.88
CA THR A 124 -1.97 12.53 -21.34
C THR A 124 -1.69 13.91 -21.92
N LYS A 125 -2.26 14.97 -21.31
CA LYS A 125 -2.01 16.36 -21.75
C LYS A 125 -0.55 16.75 -21.62
N LEU A 126 0.13 16.37 -20.55
CA LEU A 126 1.56 16.62 -20.38
C LEU A 126 2.39 15.95 -21.49
N ILE A 127 2.08 14.70 -21.82
CA ILE A 127 2.75 13.96 -22.89
C ILE A 127 2.50 14.60 -24.26
N GLU A 128 1.23 14.97 -24.58
CA GLU A 128 0.86 15.67 -25.82
C GLU A 128 1.57 17.02 -25.99
N MET A 129 1.85 17.71 -24.88
CA MET A 129 2.59 18.99 -24.87
C MET A 129 4.10 18.80 -24.96
N GLY A 130 4.61 17.56 -25.03
CA GLY A 130 6.03 17.26 -25.05
C GLY A 130 6.72 17.50 -23.69
N LYS A 131 5.95 17.67 -22.61
CA LYS A 131 6.45 17.85 -21.25
C LYS A 131 6.60 16.49 -20.57
N GLN A 132 7.51 15.68 -21.11
CA GLN A 132 7.78 14.33 -20.61
C GLN A 132 8.92 14.38 -19.57
N SER A 133 8.74 13.66 -18.48
CA SER A 133 9.72 13.48 -17.42
C SER A 133 9.59 12.09 -16.79
N ALA A 134 10.59 11.67 -16.01
CA ALA A 134 10.52 10.42 -15.25
C ALA A 134 9.23 10.36 -14.41
N VAL A 135 8.93 11.42 -13.66
CA VAL A 135 7.75 11.54 -12.79
C VAL A 135 6.43 11.30 -13.55
N ILE A 136 6.27 11.88 -14.74
CA ILE A 136 5.03 11.73 -15.52
C ILE A 136 4.83 10.28 -15.95
N TRP A 137 5.89 9.63 -16.40
CA TRP A 137 5.85 8.23 -16.81
C TRP A 137 5.70 7.28 -15.62
N GLU A 138 6.29 7.61 -14.49
CA GLU A 138 6.14 6.88 -13.21
C GLU A 138 4.67 6.90 -12.75
N VAL A 139 4.07 8.09 -12.57
CA VAL A 139 2.67 8.24 -12.15
C VAL A 139 1.72 7.51 -13.11
N LEU A 140 1.98 7.58 -14.43
CA LEU A 140 1.19 6.85 -15.41
C LEU A 140 1.40 5.32 -15.33
N GLY A 141 2.61 4.89 -15.03
CA GLY A 141 2.96 3.48 -14.78
C GLY A 141 2.21 2.94 -13.56
N GLU A 142 2.25 3.67 -12.45
CA GLU A 142 1.51 3.32 -11.24
C GLU A 142 -0.01 3.32 -11.45
N TYR A 143 -0.53 4.30 -12.19
CA TYR A 143 -1.93 4.33 -12.59
C TYR A 143 -2.35 3.03 -13.29
N TYR A 144 -1.53 2.51 -14.21
CA TYR A 144 -1.82 1.26 -14.91
C TYR A 144 -1.56 0.02 -14.03
N LEU A 145 -0.56 0.04 -13.16
CA LEU A 145 -0.23 -1.04 -12.23
C LEU A 145 -1.38 -1.28 -11.24
N LYS A 146 -1.88 -0.23 -10.59
CA LYS A 146 -3.05 -0.26 -9.70
C LYS A 146 -4.29 -0.89 -10.37
N ARG A 147 -4.42 -0.75 -11.70
CA ARG A 147 -5.52 -1.32 -12.50
C ARG A 147 -5.19 -2.66 -13.13
N LYS A 148 -4.09 -3.28 -12.70
CA LYS A 148 -3.63 -4.59 -13.20
C LYS A 148 -3.43 -4.61 -14.74
N LYS A 149 -3.16 -3.43 -15.34
CA LYS A 149 -2.84 -3.30 -16.77
C LYS A 149 -1.32 -3.39 -16.99
N TYR A 150 -0.75 -4.51 -16.57
CA TYR A 150 0.69 -4.69 -16.40
C TYR A 150 1.52 -4.38 -17.66
N LYS A 151 1.05 -4.73 -18.87
CA LYS A 151 1.77 -4.41 -20.11
C LYS A 151 1.89 -2.90 -20.34
N LYS A 152 0.81 -2.14 -20.04
CA LYS A 152 0.85 -0.67 -20.17
C LYS A 152 1.70 -0.03 -19.08
N ALA A 153 1.66 -0.57 -17.86
CA ALA A 153 2.55 -0.16 -16.79
C ALA A 153 4.01 -0.38 -17.19
N LEU A 154 4.32 -1.55 -17.78
CA LEU A 154 5.65 -1.87 -18.25
C LEU A 154 6.15 -0.87 -19.31
N GLU A 155 5.32 -0.52 -20.30
CA GLU A 155 5.65 0.49 -21.30
C GLU A 155 5.98 1.84 -20.65
N CYS A 156 5.21 2.26 -19.63
CA CYS A 156 5.44 3.51 -18.92
C CYS A 156 6.75 3.48 -18.11
N PHE A 157 7.03 2.42 -17.36
CA PHE A 157 8.29 2.30 -16.62
C PHE A 157 9.51 2.22 -17.56
N GLN A 158 9.38 1.62 -18.74
CA GLN A 158 10.43 1.64 -19.76
C GLN A 158 10.67 3.05 -20.34
N GLU A 159 9.63 3.86 -20.51
CA GLU A 159 9.78 5.27 -20.88
C GLU A 159 10.41 6.07 -19.74
N MET A 160 9.98 5.85 -18.48
CA MET A 160 10.59 6.49 -17.30
C MET A 160 12.09 6.30 -17.25
N GLU A 161 12.60 5.10 -17.55
CA GLU A 161 14.04 4.81 -17.54
C GLU A 161 14.88 5.69 -18.50
N LYS A 162 14.25 6.29 -19.52
CA LYS A 162 14.96 7.17 -20.47
C LYS A 162 15.23 8.57 -19.91
N PHE A 163 14.59 8.95 -18.81
CA PHE A 163 14.60 10.30 -18.26
C PHE A 163 15.30 10.42 -16.91
N SER A 164 15.68 9.33 -16.25
CA SER A 164 16.30 9.37 -14.93
C SER A 164 17.44 8.39 -14.79
N ASP A 165 18.60 8.89 -14.36
CA ASP A 165 19.75 8.07 -13.95
C ASP A 165 19.70 7.75 -12.44
N GLU A 166 19.04 8.58 -11.63
CA GLU A 166 18.81 8.37 -10.20
C GLU A 166 17.39 7.83 -9.98
N LYS A 167 17.30 6.64 -9.38
CA LYS A 167 16.03 5.97 -9.07
C LYS A 167 15.85 5.86 -7.56
N GLU A 168 14.66 6.21 -7.13
CA GLU A 168 14.22 5.90 -5.78
C GLU A 168 13.87 4.42 -5.66
N ILE A 169 13.70 3.94 -4.45
CA ILE A 169 13.46 2.51 -4.21
C ILE A 169 12.09 2.09 -4.73
N GLU A 170 11.11 2.97 -4.63
CA GLU A 170 9.74 2.77 -5.10
C GLU A 170 9.69 2.60 -6.61
N ASP A 171 10.54 3.33 -7.36
CA ASP A 171 10.64 3.22 -8.82
C ASP A 171 11.12 1.81 -9.23
N ASP A 172 12.24 1.38 -8.63
CA ASP A 172 12.80 0.05 -8.88
C ASP A 172 11.84 -1.06 -8.45
N TYR A 173 11.16 -0.88 -7.30
CA TYR A 173 10.19 -1.85 -6.78
C TYR A 173 8.95 -1.97 -7.69
N ASN A 174 8.29 -0.85 -8.00
CA ASN A 174 7.08 -0.83 -8.83
C ASN A 174 7.36 -1.35 -10.24
N TYR A 175 8.53 -1.04 -10.79
CA TYR A 175 8.97 -1.62 -12.05
C TYR A 175 9.25 -3.12 -11.91
N GLY A 176 9.91 -3.55 -10.84
CA GLY A 176 10.20 -4.95 -10.54
C GLY A 176 8.94 -5.82 -10.48
N ILE A 177 7.93 -5.40 -9.69
CA ILE A 177 6.66 -6.14 -9.61
C ILE A 177 5.88 -6.10 -10.93
N THR A 178 6.01 -5.03 -11.72
CA THR A 178 5.41 -4.96 -13.06
C THR A 178 6.06 -5.97 -14.00
N LEU A 179 7.37 -6.10 -13.98
CA LEU A 179 8.12 -7.12 -14.73
C LEU A 179 7.70 -8.52 -14.30
N PHE A 180 7.53 -8.76 -12.99
CA PHE A 180 7.05 -10.04 -12.46
C PHE A 180 5.67 -10.40 -13.05
N TYR A 181 4.70 -9.50 -12.98
CA TYR A 181 3.37 -9.75 -13.54
C TYR A 181 3.35 -9.88 -15.07
N CYS A 182 4.37 -9.37 -15.76
CA CYS A 182 4.56 -9.60 -17.21
C CYS A 182 5.34 -10.88 -17.54
N GLY A 183 5.79 -11.64 -16.52
CA GLY A 183 6.53 -12.90 -16.69
C GLY A 183 8.04 -12.73 -16.93
N TYR A 184 8.60 -11.53 -16.78
CA TYR A 184 10.04 -11.24 -16.93
C TYR A 184 10.79 -11.46 -15.61
N PHE A 185 10.73 -12.67 -15.05
CA PHE A 185 11.16 -12.98 -13.68
C PHE A 185 12.63 -12.68 -13.39
N GLU A 186 13.56 -12.93 -14.33
CA GLU A 186 14.98 -12.60 -14.11
C GLU A 186 15.22 -11.09 -14.00
N LYS A 187 14.58 -10.29 -14.86
CA LYS A 187 14.68 -8.83 -14.78
C LYS A 187 14.00 -8.28 -13.52
N ALA A 188 12.87 -8.87 -13.14
CA ALA A 188 12.19 -8.54 -11.89
C ALA A 188 13.09 -8.80 -10.67
N LYS A 189 13.78 -9.96 -10.65
CA LYS A 189 14.75 -10.32 -9.62
C LYS A 189 15.88 -9.30 -9.52
N GLU A 190 16.46 -8.86 -10.64
CA GLU A 190 17.52 -7.83 -10.66
C GLU A 190 17.06 -6.52 -10.04
N MET A 191 15.84 -6.04 -10.37
CA MET A 191 15.27 -4.83 -9.78
C MET A 191 15.06 -5.00 -8.26
N LEU A 192 14.43 -6.09 -7.85
CA LEU A 192 14.12 -6.35 -6.45
C LEU A 192 15.37 -6.63 -5.59
N LEU A 193 16.46 -7.16 -6.16
CA LEU A 193 17.74 -7.27 -5.48
C LEU A 193 18.32 -5.87 -5.18
N ARG A 194 18.23 -4.92 -6.10
CA ARG A 194 18.64 -3.53 -5.82
C ARG A 194 17.81 -2.88 -4.71
N CYS A 195 16.51 -3.16 -4.67
CA CYS A 195 15.66 -2.72 -3.57
C CYS A 195 16.10 -3.37 -2.24
N TYR A 196 16.37 -4.68 -2.26
CA TYR A 196 16.83 -5.41 -1.09
C TYR A 196 18.19 -4.92 -0.55
N GLU A 197 19.11 -4.49 -1.42
CA GLU A 197 20.38 -3.87 -1.02
C GLU A 197 20.17 -2.53 -0.29
N LYS A 198 19.16 -1.75 -0.66
CA LYS A 198 18.83 -0.47 -0.02
C LYS A 198 18.05 -0.67 1.29
N GLU A 199 17.05 -1.56 1.28
CA GLU A 199 16.15 -1.83 2.40
C GLU A 199 16.00 -3.33 2.66
N PRO A 200 17.00 -3.96 3.30
CA PRO A 200 17.04 -5.43 3.49
C PRO A 200 16.02 -5.95 4.51
N GLU A 201 15.33 -5.05 5.21
CA GLU A 201 14.34 -5.39 6.24
C GLU A 201 12.89 -5.13 5.81
N SER A 202 12.63 -4.57 4.62
CA SER A 202 11.28 -4.37 4.11
C SER A 202 10.60 -5.72 3.80
N ALA A 203 9.50 -6.02 4.49
CA ALA A 203 8.74 -7.26 4.30
C ALA A 203 8.14 -7.35 2.88
N GLY A 204 7.71 -6.22 2.31
CA GLY A 204 7.19 -6.15 0.94
C GLY A 204 8.23 -6.52 -0.11
N ILE A 205 9.47 -6.00 0.05
CA ILE A 205 10.60 -6.33 -0.84
C ILE A 205 10.98 -7.79 -0.69
N LEU A 206 11.13 -8.28 0.55
CA LEU A 206 11.46 -9.68 0.83
C LEU A 206 10.44 -10.63 0.20
N TYR A 207 9.15 -10.33 0.32
CA TYR A 207 8.07 -11.14 -0.25
C TYR A 207 8.10 -11.15 -1.78
N ALA A 208 8.21 -9.99 -2.41
CA ALA A 208 8.30 -9.88 -3.86
C ALA A 208 9.55 -10.59 -4.41
N LEU A 209 10.70 -10.42 -3.73
CA LEU A 209 11.94 -11.09 -4.10
C LEU A 209 11.84 -12.62 -3.93
N ALA A 210 11.27 -13.11 -2.83
CA ALA A 210 11.06 -14.54 -2.63
C ALA A 210 10.22 -15.16 -3.77
N LEU A 211 9.15 -14.49 -4.22
CA LEU A 211 8.38 -14.93 -5.38
C LEU A 211 9.23 -15.00 -6.66
N CYS A 212 10.03 -13.97 -6.94
CA CYS A 212 10.93 -13.99 -8.11
C CYS A 212 11.94 -15.14 -8.03
N LEU A 213 12.51 -15.39 -6.84
CA LEU A 213 13.46 -16.48 -6.62
C LEU A 213 12.82 -17.86 -6.81
N HIS A 214 11.56 -18.02 -6.45
CA HIS A 214 10.81 -19.24 -6.78
C HIS A 214 10.70 -19.45 -8.30
N TYR A 215 10.27 -18.43 -9.05
CA TYR A 215 10.08 -18.53 -10.50
C TYR A 215 11.40 -18.62 -11.29
N THR A 216 12.52 -18.14 -10.72
CA THR A 216 13.87 -18.28 -11.28
C THR A 216 14.60 -19.52 -10.76
N ASN A 217 13.94 -20.32 -9.89
CA ASN A 217 14.48 -21.55 -9.30
C ASN A 217 15.79 -21.32 -8.47
N ASP A 218 15.92 -20.17 -7.83
CA ASP A 218 17.08 -19.79 -7.03
C ASP A 218 16.82 -20.05 -5.53
N LYS A 219 16.67 -21.34 -5.18
CA LYS A 219 16.35 -21.77 -3.81
C LYS A 219 17.40 -21.35 -2.79
N LYS A 220 18.70 -21.35 -3.19
CA LYS A 220 19.80 -21.01 -2.27
C LYS A 220 19.72 -19.57 -1.76
N LEU A 221 19.32 -18.64 -2.63
CA LEU A 221 19.16 -17.24 -2.24
C LEU A 221 17.80 -17.01 -1.54
N ALA A 222 16.79 -17.85 -1.82
CA ALA A 222 15.47 -17.74 -1.20
C ALA A 222 15.48 -18.11 0.30
N GLU A 223 16.26 -19.11 0.71
CA GLU A 223 16.26 -19.62 2.09
C GLU A 223 16.47 -18.54 3.16
N PRO A 224 17.53 -17.69 3.12
CA PRO A 224 17.72 -16.63 4.11
C PRO A 224 16.62 -15.54 4.05
N ILE A 225 15.99 -15.34 2.89
CA ILE A 225 14.88 -14.38 2.73
C ILE A 225 13.62 -14.93 3.39
N LEU A 226 13.34 -16.21 3.22
CA LEU A 226 12.20 -16.88 3.87
C LEU A 226 12.37 -16.92 5.39
N ASP A 227 13.60 -17.08 5.91
CA ASP A 227 13.89 -17.01 7.34
C ASP A 227 13.61 -15.61 7.90
N LYS A 228 14.03 -14.55 7.21
CA LYS A 228 13.71 -13.17 7.59
C LYS A 228 12.20 -12.91 7.60
N LEU A 229 11.46 -13.41 6.60
CA LEU A 229 10.01 -13.25 6.54
C LEU A 229 9.30 -13.95 7.71
N LEU A 230 9.82 -15.09 8.19
CA LEU A 230 9.27 -15.79 9.35
C LEU A 230 9.34 -14.94 10.65
N GLU A 231 10.36 -14.09 10.77
CA GLU A 231 10.50 -13.16 11.90
C GLU A 231 9.52 -11.98 11.83
N LYS A 232 8.98 -11.70 10.64
CA LYS A 232 8.10 -10.53 10.35
C LYS A 232 6.62 -10.91 10.19
N VAL A 233 6.25 -12.16 10.42
CA VAL A 233 4.87 -12.62 10.22
C VAL A 233 3.93 -12.11 11.30
N SER A 234 2.72 -11.69 10.91
CA SER A 234 1.68 -11.16 11.78
C SER A 234 0.28 -11.54 11.32
N LEU A 235 -0.70 -11.52 12.22
CA LEU A 235 -2.13 -11.69 11.92
C LEU A 235 -2.70 -10.48 11.15
N GLU A 236 -2.21 -9.28 11.43
CA GLU A 236 -2.67 -8.05 10.81
C GLU A 236 -1.50 -7.26 10.21
N LYS A 237 -1.73 -6.67 9.05
CA LYS A 237 -0.77 -5.84 8.32
C LYS A 237 -1.02 -4.37 8.62
N TYR A 238 -0.46 -3.88 9.74
CA TYR A 238 -0.57 -2.46 10.10
C TYR A 238 0.41 -1.56 9.31
N TYR A 239 1.59 -2.10 8.93
CA TYR A 239 2.63 -1.40 8.19
C TYR A 239 3.14 -2.31 7.08
N TYR A 240 2.87 -1.96 5.81
CA TYR A 240 3.20 -2.75 4.62
C TYR A 240 4.67 -3.15 4.51
N ASP A 241 5.58 -2.33 5.06
CA ASP A 241 7.02 -2.53 4.92
C ASP A 241 7.64 -3.36 6.06
N GLU A 242 6.92 -3.57 7.16
CA GLU A 242 7.47 -4.20 8.36
C GLU A 242 6.96 -5.63 8.58
N GLN A 243 5.79 -5.99 8.04
CA GLN A 243 5.11 -7.24 8.35
C GLN A 243 4.58 -7.97 7.11
N ILE A 244 4.52 -9.29 7.20
CA ILE A 244 3.89 -10.18 6.23
C ILE A 244 2.77 -10.96 6.95
N LEU A 245 1.67 -11.23 6.25
CA LEU A 245 0.59 -12.05 6.77
C LEU A 245 0.98 -13.53 6.83
N PHE A 246 0.47 -14.25 7.82
CA PHE A 246 0.66 -15.71 7.94
C PHE A 246 0.30 -16.44 6.65
N GLU A 247 -0.83 -16.09 6.03
CA GLU A 247 -1.28 -16.73 4.79
C GLU A 247 -0.32 -16.49 3.61
N GLU A 248 0.29 -15.30 3.51
CA GLU A 248 1.28 -14.99 2.48
C GLU A 248 2.55 -15.84 2.66
N LEU A 249 2.98 -16.04 3.90
CA LEU A 249 4.15 -16.87 4.20
C LEU A 249 3.86 -18.36 4.02
N ILE A 250 2.67 -18.83 4.38
CA ILE A 250 2.22 -20.20 4.10
C ILE A 250 2.24 -20.47 2.60
N ASP A 251 1.76 -19.52 1.78
CA ASP A 251 1.77 -19.60 0.34
C ASP A 251 3.20 -19.71 -0.22
N LEU A 252 4.14 -18.92 0.30
CA LEU A 252 5.55 -18.99 -0.09
C LEU A 252 6.16 -20.36 0.25
N TYR A 253 6.04 -20.82 1.49
CA TYR A 253 6.58 -22.13 1.88
C TYR A 253 5.95 -23.26 1.07
N TYR A 254 4.65 -23.18 0.76
CA TYR A 254 4.00 -24.15 -0.11
C TYR A 254 4.59 -24.14 -1.54
N LEU A 255 4.86 -22.94 -2.12
CA LEU A 255 5.50 -22.81 -3.42
C LEU A 255 6.89 -23.39 -3.47
N PHE A 256 7.69 -23.18 -2.41
CA PHE A 256 9.05 -23.75 -2.29
C PHE A 256 9.06 -25.23 -1.92
N GLU A 257 7.89 -25.83 -1.69
CA GLU A 257 7.73 -27.23 -1.22
C GLU A 257 8.33 -27.47 0.19
N GLU A 258 8.49 -26.41 0.98
CA GLU A 258 8.92 -26.42 2.39
C GLU A 258 7.71 -26.79 3.29
N TYR A 259 7.24 -28.03 3.15
CA TYR A 259 5.97 -28.46 3.75
C TYR A 259 5.98 -28.49 5.28
N ASP A 260 7.10 -28.75 5.91
CA ASP A 260 7.29 -28.69 7.36
C ASP A 260 7.17 -27.25 7.90
N ARG A 261 7.77 -26.29 7.21
CA ARG A 261 7.64 -24.86 7.53
C ARG A 261 6.22 -24.34 7.28
N CYS A 262 5.58 -24.77 6.22
CA CYS A 262 4.17 -24.47 5.94
C CYS A 262 3.26 -24.91 7.10
N VAL A 263 3.48 -26.11 7.64
CA VAL A 263 2.77 -26.63 8.81
C VAL A 263 3.06 -25.82 10.06
N LEU A 264 4.32 -25.49 10.32
CA LEU A 264 4.74 -24.71 11.49
C LEU A 264 4.10 -23.33 11.52
N VAL A 265 4.11 -22.61 10.39
CA VAL A 265 3.54 -21.26 10.30
C VAL A 265 2.04 -21.27 10.47
N PHE A 266 1.33 -22.24 9.88
CA PHE A 266 -0.10 -22.40 10.07
C PHE A 266 -0.47 -22.68 11.54
N GLU A 267 0.30 -23.55 12.22
CA GLU A 267 0.05 -23.84 13.64
C GLU A 267 0.30 -22.63 14.52
N LYS A 268 1.33 -21.82 14.21
CA LYS A 268 1.57 -20.55 14.89
C LYS A 268 0.42 -19.56 14.68
N GLU A 269 -0.11 -19.43 13.45
CA GLU A 269 -1.29 -18.60 13.14
C GLU A 269 -2.49 -18.99 14.01
N ILE A 270 -2.79 -20.31 14.08
CA ILE A 270 -3.91 -20.84 14.86
C ILE A 270 -3.75 -20.59 16.37
N ASP A 271 -2.51 -20.62 16.87
CA ASP A 271 -2.24 -20.39 18.29
C ASP A 271 -2.29 -18.90 18.67
N GLU A 272 -1.93 -18.02 17.75
CA GLU A 272 -2.00 -16.56 17.95
C GLU A 272 -3.42 -15.98 17.70
N LEU A 273 -4.28 -16.73 17.01
CA LEU A 273 -5.62 -16.26 16.62
C LEU A 273 -6.55 -16.15 17.84
N ASP A 274 -7.08 -14.96 18.10
CA ASP A 274 -8.20 -14.78 19.00
C ASP A 274 -9.50 -15.22 18.32
N TRP A 275 -10.06 -16.33 18.80
CA TRP A 275 -11.29 -16.91 18.26
C TRP A 275 -12.55 -16.13 18.63
N GLU A 276 -12.47 -15.16 19.53
CA GLU A 276 -13.59 -14.30 19.95
C GLU A 276 -13.64 -12.99 19.14
N GLU A 277 -12.48 -12.50 18.68
CA GLU A 277 -12.35 -11.28 17.86
C GLU A 277 -12.24 -11.58 16.36
N ARG A 278 -12.49 -12.81 15.97
CA ARG A 278 -12.27 -13.32 14.62
C ARG A 278 -13.16 -12.64 13.58
N PHE A 279 -12.58 -11.76 12.77
CA PHE A 279 -13.17 -11.25 11.54
C PHE A 279 -12.40 -11.77 10.32
N TYR A 280 -13.03 -12.72 9.58
CA TYR A 280 -12.65 -13.13 8.22
C TYR A 280 -11.18 -13.54 7.97
N TYR A 281 -10.69 -14.55 8.65
CA TYR A 281 -9.41 -15.15 8.30
C TYR A 281 -9.55 -16.15 7.16
N ASN A 282 -8.88 -15.87 6.06
CA ASN A 282 -8.79 -16.77 4.93
C ASN A 282 -7.65 -17.77 5.17
N MET A 283 -7.86 -18.67 6.14
CA MET A 283 -6.82 -19.60 6.60
C MET A 283 -6.33 -20.54 5.50
N GLY A 284 -5.04 -20.77 5.47
CA GLY A 284 -4.37 -21.65 4.52
C GLY A 284 -4.65 -23.16 4.70
N PHE A 285 -5.88 -23.56 5.10
CA PHE A 285 -6.23 -24.97 5.37
C PHE A 285 -5.86 -25.93 4.23
N SER A 286 -6.02 -25.51 2.98
CA SER A 286 -5.71 -26.36 1.84
C SER A 286 -4.22 -26.68 1.76
N PHE A 287 -3.37 -25.70 2.00
CA PHE A 287 -1.91 -25.86 1.98
C PHE A 287 -1.43 -26.64 3.22
N TYR A 288 -2.00 -26.36 4.36
CA TYR A 288 -1.70 -27.08 5.61
C TYR A 288 -1.98 -28.58 5.50
N PHE A 289 -3.21 -28.97 5.12
CA PHE A 289 -3.56 -30.39 4.99
C PHE A 289 -2.79 -31.07 3.86
N TYR A 290 -2.52 -30.36 2.76
CA TYR A 290 -1.69 -30.89 1.70
C TYR A 290 -0.25 -31.11 2.17
N SER A 291 0.31 -30.18 2.93
CA SER A 291 1.65 -30.29 3.49
C SER A 291 1.76 -31.47 4.46
N LEU A 292 0.78 -31.64 5.37
CA LEU A 292 0.72 -32.81 6.25
C LEU A 292 0.63 -34.14 5.48
N LYS A 293 -0.15 -34.17 4.39
CA LYS A 293 -0.22 -35.35 3.52
C LYS A 293 1.14 -35.64 2.86
N LYS A 294 1.85 -34.61 2.37
CA LYS A 294 3.19 -34.77 1.76
C LYS A 294 4.20 -35.29 2.75
N LEU A 295 4.12 -34.86 4.00
CA LEU A 295 4.97 -35.32 5.10
C LEU A 295 4.56 -36.71 5.66
N GLY A 296 3.45 -37.30 5.19
CA GLY A 296 2.93 -38.55 5.71
C GLY A 296 2.27 -38.46 7.09
N ASN A 297 1.99 -37.26 7.56
CA ASN A 297 1.47 -36.95 8.92
C ASN A 297 -0.06 -37.02 8.99
N PHE A 298 -0.65 -38.14 8.52
CA PHE A 298 -2.12 -38.32 8.44
C PHE A 298 -2.81 -38.19 9.79
N LYS A 299 -2.24 -38.81 10.84
CA LYS A 299 -2.83 -38.74 12.19
C LYS A 299 -2.84 -37.30 12.75
N LYS A 300 -1.80 -36.52 12.47
CA LYS A 300 -1.74 -35.09 12.85
C LYS A 300 -2.83 -34.30 12.14
N ALA A 301 -3.07 -34.60 10.86
CA ALA A 301 -4.13 -33.96 10.08
C ALA A 301 -5.53 -34.25 10.63
N GLU A 302 -5.83 -35.49 11.03
CA GLU A 302 -7.09 -35.88 11.67
C GLU A 302 -7.28 -35.18 13.03
N ASN A 303 -6.24 -35.16 13.85
CA ASN A 303 -6.27 -34.51 15.15
C ASN A 303 -6.54 -33.01 15.02
N LYS A 304 -5.81 -32.32 14.11
CA LYS A 304 -6.02 -30.89 13.89
C LYS A 304 -7.42 -30.57 13.32
N LEU A 305 -7.93 -31.39 12.41
CA LEU A 305 -9.32 -31.25 11.93
C LEU A 305 -10.30 -31.33 13.08
N SER A 306 -10.13 -32.32 13.97
CA SER A 306 -11.01 -32.50 15.14
C SER A 306 -10.92 -31.30 16.09
N GLU A 307 -9.72 -30.80 16.33
CA GLU A 307 -9.48 -29.61 17.16
C GLU A 307 -10.19 -28.38 16.57
N LEU A 308 -10.03 -28.14 15.28
CA LEU A 308 -10.67 -27.01 14.59
C LEU A 308 -12.20 -27.08 14.68
N ILE A 309 -12.79 -28.26 14.44
CA ILE A 309 -14.22 -28.46 14.57
C ILE A 309 -14.69 -28.21 16.02
N GLN A 310 -13.92 -28.64 17.01
CA GLN A 310 -14.23 -28.38 18.40
C GLN A 310 -14.18 -26.89 18.75
N LYS A 311 -13.17 -26.16 18.26
CA LYS A 311 -13.08 -24.71 18.44
C LYS A 311 -14.31 -23.99 17.84
N HIS A 312 -14.68 -24.30 16.59
CA HIS A 312 -15.90 -23.75 15.96
C HIS A 312 -17.17 -24.06 16.73
N ASN A 313 -17.35 -25.32 17.17
CA ASN A 313 -18.52 -25.70 17.94
C ASN A 313 -18.59 -24.96 19.29
N LYS A 314 -17.45 -24.79 19.97
CA LYS A 314 -17.37 -24.00 21.20
C LYS A 314 -17.76 -22.53 20.95
N TYR A 315 -17.30 -21.95 19.83
CA TYR A 315 -17.67 -20.60 19.46
C TYR A 315 -19.18 -20.47 19.18
N ILE A 316 -19.78 -21.43 18.46
CA ILE A 316 -21.22 -21.48 18.24
C ILE A 316 -21.99 -21.53 19.58
N GLU A 317 -21.54 -22.31 20.57
CA GLU A 317 -22.21 -22.35 21.88
C GLU A 317 -22.10 -21.00 22.60
N LYS A 318 -20.97 -20.28 22.53
CA LYS A 318 -20.82 -18.91 23.06
C LYS A 318 -21.76 -17.92 22.39
N ILE A 319 -21.94 -18.01 21.06
CA ILE A 319 -22.94 -17.21 20.34
C ILE A 319 -24.37 -17.49 20.87
N LYS A 320 -24.74 -18.75 21.02
CA LYS A 320 -26.07 -19.15 21.47
C LYS A 320 -26.43 -18.63 22.87
N ILE A 321 -25.47 -18.66 23.79
CA ILE A 321 -25.67 -18.18 25.17
C ILE A 321 -25.55 -16.66 25.31
N GLY A 322 -25.19 -15.93 24.22
CA GLY A 322 -25.09 -14.49 24.22
C GLY A 322 -23.79 -13.96 24.83
N GLU A 323 -22.75 -14.80 24.93
CA GLU A 323 -21.44 -14.40 25.46
C GLU A 323 -20.68 -13.52 24.47
N ILE A 324 -20.86 -13.74 23.15
CA ILE A 324 -20.19 -12.99 22.06
C ILE A 324 -21.12 -11.93 21.48
N TYR A 325 -22.37 -12.30 21.18
CA TYR A 325 -23.39 -11.39 20.65
C TYR A 325 -24.50 -11.23 21.66
N ASP A 326 -24.49 -10.08 22.38
CA ASP A 326 -25.55 -9.82 23.40
C ASP A 326 -26.90 -9.61 22.70
N LYS A 327 -27.91 -10.41 23.10
CA LYS A 327 -29.29 -10.33 22.63
C LYS A 327 -29.96 -8.97 22.84
N LYS A 328 -29.34 -8.09 23.60
CA LYS A 328 -29.78 -6.71 23.76
C LYS A 328 -29.52 -5.86 22.52
N TYR A 329 -28.46 -6.18 21.74
CA TYR A 329 -28.00 -5.42 20.58
C TYR A 329 -28.22 -6.16 19.25
N TRP A 330 -28.40 -7.49 19.28
CA TRP A 330 -28.51 -8.35 18.11
C TRP A 330 -29.85 -9.14 18.17
N SER A 331 -30.58 -9.16 17.06
CA SER A 331 -31.82 -9.93 16.94
C SER A 331 -31.56 -11.44 16.89
N GLU A 332 -32.59 -12.24 17.18
CA GLU A 332 -32.49 -13.72 17.06
C GLU A 332 -32.21 -14.17 15.62
N GLU A 333 -32.65 -13.40 14.62
CA GLU A 333 -32.38 -13.67 13.21
C GLU A 333 -30.88 -13.45 12.86
N GLU A 334 -30.30 -12.32 13.25
CA GLU A 334 -28.87 -12.02 13.07
C GLU A 334 -27.99 -13.03 13.82
N ILE A 335 -28.33 -13.39 15.04
CA ILE A 335 -27.64 -14.44 15.81
C ILE A 335 -27.72 -15.78 15.07
N GLY A 336 -28.90 -16.10 14.50
CA GLY A 336 -29.10 -17.28 13.69
C GLY A 336 -28.21 -17.31 12.44
N GLU A 337 -28.03 -16.17 11.78
CA GLU A 337 -27.15 -16.02 10.63
C GLU A 337 -25.68 -16.28 11.01
N PHE A 338 -25.16 -15.68 12.08
CA PHE A 338 -23.80 -15.94 12.57
C PHE A 338 -23.54 -17.41 12.90
N ILE A 339 -24.52 -18.09 13.52
CA ILE A 339 -24.43 -19.54 13.79
C ILE A 339 -24.38 -20.35 12.48
N GLU A 340 -25.14 -19.97 11.46
CA GLU A 340 -25.14 -20.66 10.18
C GLU A 340 -23.85 -20.40 9.39
N GLU A 341 -23.29 -19.21 9.48
CA GLU A 341 -21.96 -18.90 8.92
C GLU A 341 -20.88 -19.80 9.52
N GLU A 342 -20.85 -19.95 10.85
CA GLU A 342 -19.88 -20.83 11.53
C GLU A 342 -20.05 -22.32 11.13
N LYS A 343 -21.27 -22.79 10.99
CA LYS A 343 -21.53 -24.16 10.50
C LYS A 343 -21.03 -24.34 9.05
N ASN A 344 -21.17 -23.30 8.22
CA ASN A 344 -20.66 -23.31 6.85
C ASN A 344 -19.13 -23.34 6.83
N GLU A 345 -18.44 -22.66 7.76
CA GLU A 345 -16.99 -22.77 7.88
C GLU A 345 -16.54 -24.19 8.26
N ILE A 346 -17.19 -24.83 9.24
CA ILE A 346 -16.93 -26.25 9.56
C ILE A 346 -17.09 -27.13 8.31
N LYS A 347 -18.14 -26.91 7.53
CA LYS A 347 -18.40 -27.68 6.31
C LYS A 347 -17.30 -27.46 5.27
N LYS A 348 -16.87 -26.21 5.07
CA LYS A 348 -15.76 -25.87 4.15
C LYS A 348 -14.47 -26.59 4.55
N VAL A 349 -14.07 -26.52 5.82
CA VAL A 349 -12.86 -27.19 6.32
C VAL A 349 -12.92 -28.70 6.11
N LEU A 350 -14.09 -29.33 6.40
CA LEU A 350 -14.32 -30.76 6.16
C LEU A 350 -14.22 -31.12 4.69
N GLU A 351 -14.78 -30.32 3.78
CA GLU A 351 -14.72 -30.55 2.34
C GLU A 351 -13.27 -30.44 1.82
N ILE A 352 -12.52 -29.40 2.26
CA ILE A 352 -11.12 -29.22 1.94
C ILE A 352 -10.29 -30.43 2.38
N TYR A 353 -10.46 -30.84 3.66
CA TYR A 353 -9.77 -31.99 4.22
C TYR A 353 -10.04 -33.26 3.36
N LYS A 354 -11.33 -33.59 3.12
CA LYS A 354 -11.71 -34.77 2.33
C LYS A 354 -11.15 -34.72 0.93
N LYS A 355 -11.22 -33.55 0.27
CA LYS A 355 -10.70 -33.34 -1.08
C LYS A 355 -9.20 -33.61 -1.15
N ILE A 356 -8.43 -33.12 -0.17
CA ILE A 356 -6.98 -33.30 -0.14
C ILE A 356 -6.60 -34.71 0.24
N MET A 357 -7.16 -35.25 1.32
CA MET A 357 -6.75 -36.55 1.85
C MET A 357 -7.14 -37.73 0.97
N ASN A 358 -8.33 -37.68 0.35
CA ASN A 358 -8.91 -38.80 -0.39
C ASN A 358 -8.68 -38.74 -1.90
N SER A 359 -7.97 -37.75 -2.44
CA SER A 359 -7.72 -37.61 -3.85
C SER A 359 -6.29 -37.15 -4.16
N ASN A 360 -5.91 -37.10 -5.44
CA ASN A 360 -4.64 -36.54 -5.90
C ASN A 360 -4.72 -35.01 -6.11
N TYR A 361 -5.69 -34.34 -5.49
CA TYR A 361 -5.83 -32.90 -5.59
C TYR A 361 -4.61 -32.20 -5.00
N LYS A 362 -4.01 -31.30 -5.79
CA LYS A 362 -2.98 -30.35 -5.38
C LYS A 362 -3.59 -28.95 -5.33
N PRO A 363 -3.58 -28.26 -4.17
CA PRO A 363 -4.02 -26.87 -4.11
C PRO A 363 -3.25 -25.99 -5.08
N GLN A 364 -3.95 -25.05 -5.72
CA GLN A 364 -3.32 -24.06 -6.59
C GLN A 364 -3.19 -22.75 -5.81
N ASN A 365 -2.00 -22.17 -5.83
CA ASN A 365 -1.81 -20.83 -5.27
C ASN A 365 -2.34 -19.80 -6.29
N THR A 366 -3.40 -19.10 -5.92
CA THR A 366 -3.99 -18.02 -6.71
C THR A 366 -3.91 -16.66 -6.02
N ARG A 367 -3.32 -16.61 -4.81
CA ARG A 367 -3.36 -15.43 -3.93
C ARG A 367 -2.17 -14.48 -4.09
N ILE A 368 -1.26 -14.72 -5.05
CA ILE A 368 -0.12 -13.82 -5.26
C ILE A 368 -0.64 -12.42 -5.55
N ASN A 369 -0.41 -11.51 -4.62
CA ASN A 369 -0.77 -10.11 -4.74
C ASN A 369 0.41 -9.26 -4.28
N LEU A 370 1.17 -8.75 -5.26
CA LEU A 370 2.23 -7.77 -5.01
C LEU A 370 1.62 -6.38 -5.08
N GLU A 371 1.65 -5.69 -3.96
CA GLU A 371 1.15 -4.33 -3.87
C GLU A 371 2.24 -3.34 -4.27
N LYS A 372 1.85 -2.24 -4.91
CA LYS A 372 2.81 -1.20 -5.28
C LYS A 372 3.30 -0.46 -4.03
N MET A 373 4.55 -0.03 -4.03
CA MET A 373 5.02 0.99 -3.11
C MET A 373 4.46 2.36 -3.53
N TYR A 374 4.11 3.16 -2.54
CA TYR A 374 3.64 4.52 -2.76
C TYR A 374 4.77 5.50 -2.50
N LYS A 375 5.15 6.24 -3.52
CA LYS A 375 6.03 7.38 -3.35
C LYS A 375 5.33 8.46 -2.55
N THR A 376 6.08 9.12 -1.68
CA THR A 376 5.50 10.04 -0.70
C THR A 376 4.82 11.23 -1.36
N CYS A 377 5.38 11.76 -2.47
CA CYS A 377 4.87 12.98 -3.10
C CYS A 377 5.44 13.19 -4.51
N TYR A 378 4.58 13.50 -5.47
CA TYR A 378 4.96 13.93 -6.83
C TYR A 378 4.66 15.41 -7.10
N LEU A 379 4.14 16.12 -6.09
CA LEU A 379 3.76 17.53 -6.21
C LEU A 379 4.99 18.41 -6.43
N VAL A 380 4.90 19.32 -7.38
CA VAL A 380 5.98 20.22 -7.74
C VAL A 380 6.29 21.15 -6.57
N ASP A 381 7.55 21.22 -6.18
CA ASP A 381 8.03 22.08 -5.08
C ASP A 381 7.26 21.94 -3.77
N CYS A 382 6.83 20.72 -3.42
CA CYS A 382 6.14 20.44 -2.17
C CYS A 382 6.97 20.90 -0.97
N PRO A 383 6.47 21.79 -0.10
CA PRO A 383 7.26 22.35 0.99
C PRO A 383 7.69 21.31 2.03
N MET A 384 7.00 20.16 2.11
CA MET A 384 7.37 19.07 3.01
C MET A 384 8.57 18.24 2.52
N HIS A 385 8.74 18.13 1.19
CA HIS A 385 9.70 17.22 0.57
C HIS A 385 10.76 17.93 -0.28
N GLN A 386 10.70 19.27 -0.40
CA GLN A 386 11.68 20.06 -1.14
C GLN A 386 13.08 19.91 -0.51
N LYS A 387 14.11 19.62 -1.33
CA LYS A 387 15.51 19.63 -0.89
C LYS A 387 15.92 21.07 -0.54
N LEU A 388 16.35 21.29 0.68
CA LEU A 388 16.81 22.58 1.20
C LEU A 388 18.33 22.56 1.30
N ASP A 389 19.00 22.71 0.16
CA ASP A 389 20.47 22.85 0.10
C ASP A 389 20.93 24.17 0.71
#